data_3ce0077ea226e667733f223a359ab133
#
_entry.id   3ce0077ea226e667733f223a359ab133
#
_cell.length_a   1.000
_cell.length_b   1.000
_cell.length_c   1.000
_cell.angle_alpha   90.00
_cell.angle_beta   90.00
_cell.angle_gamma   90.00
#
_symmetry.space_group_name_H-M   'P 1'
#
loop_
_entity.id
_entity.type
_entity.pdbx_description
1 polymer ?
#
loop_
_entity_poly.entity_id
_entity_poly.type
_entity_poly.pdbx_seq_one_letter_code
_entity_poly.pdbx_strand_id
1 'polypeptide(L)'
;MTSKAPLGLVLCAGLSKRLGSAKALVEVGGVPLVVWACRHLLDAGCAAVVVVTNEQLRSNLGALPNGVQVVTNPEPENGRTGSLQVGLNHLLSQFPVLKRVVMAPVDRPGWRAGVVRTLVAKTGSSCPVFEGRRGHPVVLDNEALQSVLNAPSDASLRDLVDFQAVEVDAPWLSLNIDTPEQLSELRRNEEALLAYFTQGEGI
;
A
#
# COMPACT_ATOMS: atom_id res chain seq x y z
N MET A 1 9.69 -18.74 -11.18
CA MET A 1 10.58 -18.55 -10.00
C MET A 1 9.72 -18.31 -8.77
N THR A 2 9.87 -19.07 -7.69
CA THR A 2 9.21 -18.78 -6.41
C THR A 2 10.02 -17.71 -5.68
N SER A 3 9.54 -16.48 -5.61
CA SER A 3 10.19 -15.46 -4.80
C SER A 3 10.12 -15.83 -3.32
N LYS A 4 11.25 -15.90 -2.63
CA LYS A 4 11.29 -16.01 -1.16
C LYS A 4 10.97 -14.66 -0.49
N ALA A 5 11.24 -13.56 -1.18
CA ALA A 5 10.93 -12.20 -0.74
C ALA A 5 9.45 -11.87 -0.98
N PRO A 6 8.84 -11.02 -0.16
CA PRO A 6 7.47 -10.56 -0.38
C PRO A 6 7.37 -9.75 -1.68
N LEU A 7 6.16 -9.65 -2.21
CA LEU A 7 5.82 -8.76 -3.32
C LEU A 7 4.98 -7.60 -2.79
N GLY A 8 5.09 -6.43 -3.40
CA GLY A 8 4.39 -5.23 -2.99
C GLY A 8 3.24 -4.85 -3.93
N LEU A 9 2.11 -4.40 -3.37
CA LEU A 9 1.01 -3.78 -4.09
C LEU A 9 0.69 -2.42 -3.48
N VAL A 10 0.73 -1.37 -4.28
CA VAL A 10 0.25 -0.04 -3.92
C VAL A 10 -1.10 0.19 -4.60
N LEU A 11 -2.15 0.41 -3.80
CA LEU A 11 -3.49 0.64 -4.33
C LEU A 11 -3.78 2.13 -4.40
N CYS A 12 -3.92 2.67 -5.60
CA CYS A 12 -4.27 4.07 -5.86
C CYS A 12 -5.35 4.25 -6.95
N ALA A 13 -6.11 3.19 -7.25
CA ALA A 13 -7.17 3.25 -8.26
C ALA A 13 -8.42 4.06 -7.81
N GLY A 14 -8.54 4.41 -6.54
CA GLY A 14 -9.67 5.16 -6.01
C GLY A 14 -9.85 6.53 -6.68
N LEU A 15 -11.12 6.93 -6.90
CA LEU A 15 -11.48 8.11 -7.67
C LEU A 15 -11.28 9.44 -6.92
N SER A 16 -10.85 9.42 -5.66
CA SER A 16 -10.55 10.61 -4.82
C SER A 16 -11.65 11.69 -4.80
N LYS A 17 -12.93 11.32 -4.99
CA LYS A 17 -14.07 12.25 -5.18
C LYS A 17 -14.21 13.30 -4.06
N ARG A 18 -13.93 12.92 -2.81
CA ARG A 18 -14.06 13.83 -1.64
C ARG A 18 -12.91 14.81 -1.51
N LEU A 19 -11.71 14.44 -1.97
CA LEU A 19 -10.53 15.31 -1.89
C LEU A 19 -10.46 16.30 -3.06
N GLY A 20 -11.09 15.98 -4.19
CA GLY A 20 -11.05 16.80 -5.42
C GLY A 20 -9.72 16.75 -6.19
N SER A 21 -8.72 16.02 -5.67
CA SER A 21 -7.42 15.80 -6.30
C SER A 21 -6.96 14.37 -6.09
N ALA A 22 -6.09 13.88 -6.99
CA ALA A 22 -5.58 12.51 -6.91
C ALA A 22 -4.67 12.34 -5.68
N LYS A 23 -5.10 11.55 -4.69
CA LYS A 23 -4.36 11.28 -3.44
C LYS A 23 -2.94 10.78 -3.70
N ALA A 24 -2.76 9.96 -4.73
CA ALA A 24 -1.47 9.40 -5.12
C ALA A 24 -0.42 10.46 -5.46
N LEU A 25 -0.88 11.64 -5.92
CA LEU A 25 -0.05 12.76 -6.33
C LEU A 25 0.14 13.82 -5.23
N VAL A 26 -0.48 13.65 -4.06
CA VAL A 26 -0.17 14.48 -2.89
C VAL A 26 1.29 14.28 -2.52
N GLU A 27 2.02 15.36 -2.31
CA GLU A 27 3.46 15.31 -2.05
C GLU A 27 3.77 15.49 -0.57
N VAL A 28 4.87 14.88 -0.15
CA VAL A 28 5.56 15.12 1.12
C VAL A 28 7.03 15.36 0.78
N GLY A 29 7.55 16.54 1.11
CA GLY A 29 8.91 16.95 0.74
C GLY A 29 9.14 16.97 -0.78
N GLY A 30 8.14 17.35 -1.57
CA GLY A 30 8.22 17.37 -3.04
C GLY A 30 8.17 16.00 -3.72
N VAL A 31 7.88 14.92 -2.97
CA VAL A 31 7.79 13.56 -3.50
C VAL A 31 6.36 13.03 -3.35
N PRO A 32 5.71 12.56 -4.44
CA PRO A 32 4.36 12.03 -4.39
C PRO A 32 4.21 10.82 -3.45
N LEU A 33 3.06 10.68 -2.78
CA LEU A 33 2.77 9.58 -1.86
C LEU A 33 2.90 8.20 -2.52
N VAL A 34 2.53 8.07 -3.77
CA VAL A 34 2.70 6.81 -4.52
C VAL A 34 4.18 6.43 -4.65
N VAL A 35 5.05 7.43 -4.83
CA VAL A 35 6.51 7.22 -4.92
C VAL A 35 7.07 6.82 -3.55
N TRP A 36 6.65 7.48 -2.46
CA TRP A 36 7.02 7.09 -1.09
C TRP A 36 6.60 5.65 -0.78
N ALA A 37 5.35 5.28 -1.09
CA ALA A 37 4.88 3.92 -0.88
C ALA A 37 5.73 2.88 -1.64
N CYS A 38 6.07 3.16 -2.91
CA CYS A 38 6.93 2.29 -3.71
C CYS A 38 8.34 2.17 -3.11
N ARG A 39 8.97 3.30 -2.73
CA ARG A 39 10.31 3.30 -2.09
C ARG A 39 10.31 2.46 -0.83
N HIS A 40 9.39 2.70 0.08
CA HIS A 40 9.32 1.94 1.34
C HIS A 40 9.10 0.44 1.16
N LEU A 41 8.33 0.02 0.15
CA LEU A 41 8.18 -1.40 -0.18
C LEU A 41 9.47 -2.01 -0.74
N LEU A 42 10.15 -1.30 -1.65
CA LEU A 42 11.44 -1.73 -2.19
C LEU A 42 12.52 -1.80 -1.11
N ASP A 43 12.63 -0.78 -0.27
CA ASP A 43 13.58 -0.69 0.85
C ASP A 43 13.30 -1.74 1.92
N ALA A 44 12.05 -2.17 2.05
CA ALA A 44 11.68 -3.29 2.91
C ALA A 44 12.05 -4.67 2.34
N GLY A 45 12.56 -4.74 1.11
CA GLY A 45 12.98 -5.97 0.45
C GLY A 45 11.90 -6.66 -0.37
N CYS A 46 10.84 -5.95 -0.79
CA CYS A 46 9.91 -6.50 -1.78
C CYS A 46 10.63 -6.73 -3.12
N ALA A 47 10.51 -7.96 -3.66
CA ALA A 47 11.21 -8.35 -4.89
C ALA A 47 10.66 -7.67 -6.15
N ALA A 48 9.40 -7.26 -6.11
CA ALA A 48 8.73 -6.45 -7.13
C ALA A 48 7.62 -5.63 -6.46
N VAL A 49 7.30 -4.48 -7.03
CA VAL A 49 6.21 -3.62 -6.60
C VAL A 49 5.31 -3.30 -7.78
N VAL A 50 4.00 -3.47 -7.60
CA VAL A 50 2.99 -3.13 -8.60
C VAL A 50 2.09 -2.03 -8.05
N VAL A 51 1.92 -0.97 -8.81
CA VAL A 51 0.97 0.11 -8.56
C VAL A 51 -0.31 -0.19 -9.31
N VAL A 52 -1.41 -0.35 -8.60
CA VAL A 52 -2.75 -0.50 -9.19
C VAL A 52 -3.40 0.86 -9.24
N THR A 53 -3.65 1.35 -10.44
CA THR A 53 -4.19 2.68 -10.71
C THR A 53 -5.49 2.61 -11.51
N ASN A 54 -6.13 3.75 -11.76
CA ASN A 54 -7.20 3.90 -12.75
C ASN A 54 -6.66 4.59 -14.02
N GLU A 55 -7.44 4.56 -15.10
CA GLU A 55 -7.03 5.11 -16.38
C GLU A 55 -6.72 6.61 -16.31
N GLN A 56 -7.54 7.38 -15.58
CA GLN A 56 -7.37 8.82 -15.46
C GLN A 56 -6.06 9.18 -14.72
N LEU A 57 -5.67 8.41 -13.72
CA LEU A 57 -4.46 8.67 -12.93
C LEU A 57 -3.20 8.16 -13.64
N ARG A 58 -3.31 7.10 -14.46
CA ARG A 58 -2.16 6.45 -15.10
C ARG A 58 -1.24 7.42 -15.82
N SER A 59 -1.80 8.32 -16.62
CA SER A 59 -1.04 9.31 -17.40
C SER A 59 -0.37 10.38 -16.53
N ASN A 60 -0.78 10.54 -15.29
CA ASN A 60 -0.31 11.57 -14.37
C ASN A 60 0.65 11.06 -13.28
N LEU A 61 0.94 9.74 -13.22
CA LEU A 61 1.77 9.17 -12.15
C LEU A 61 3.23 9.66 -12.15
N GLY A 62 3.72 10.22 -13.27
CA GLY A 62 5.11 10.63 -13.39
C GLY A 62 6.10 9.46 -13.33
N ALA A 63 7.36 9.74 -13.00
CA ALA A 63 8.40 8.73 -12.88
C ALA A 63 8.29 7.99 -11.54
N LEU A 64 8.15 6.67 -11.63
CA LEU A 64 8.20 5.77 -10.48
C LEU A 64 9.61 5.18 -10.30
N PRO A 65 9.96 4.67 -9.11
CA PRO A 65 11.25 4.00 -8.89
C PRO A 65 11.47 2.82 -9.84
N ASN A 66 12.72 2.51 -10.16
CA ASN A 66 13.07 1.37 -10.99
C ASN A 66 12.52 0.06 -10.39
N GLY A 67 12.02 -0.82 -11.25
CA GLY A 67 11.42 -2.10 -10.84
C GLY A 67 9.96 -2.03 -10.41
N VAL A 68 9.35 -0.84 -10.41
CA VAL A 68 7.91 -0.67 -10.17
C VAL A 68 7.14 -0.83 -11.48
N GLN A 69 6.08 -1.62 -11.44
CA GLN A 69 5.17 -1.83 -12.57
C GLN A 69 3.84 -1.15 -12.30
N VAL A 70 3.11 -0.79 -13.35
CA VAL A 70 1.81 -0.14 -13.25
C VAL A 70 0.76 -0.96 -13.98
N VAL A 71 -0.34 -1.27 -13.31
CA VAL A 71 -1.50 -1.92 -13.89
C VAL A 71 -2.74 -1.05 -13.66
N THR A 72 -3.58 -0.97 -14.67
CA THR A 72 -4.83 -0.20 -14.60
C THR A 72 -5.98 -1.12 -14.18
N ASN A 73 -6.72 -0.70 -13.14
CA ASN A 73 -8.02 -1.29 -12.83
C ASN A 73 -9.09 -0.64 -13.73
N PRO A 74 -9.75 -1.38 -14.61
CA PRO A 74 -10.77 -0.84 -15.50
C PRO A 74 -12.08 -0.48 -14.76
N GLU A 75 -12.31 -1.06 -13.58
CA GLU A 75 -13.54 -0.91 -12.78
C GLU A 75 -13.23 -0.48 -11.34
N PRO A 76 -12.66 0.73 -11.15
CA PRO A 76 -12.23 1.19 -9.84
C PRO A 76 -13.39 1.40 -8.83
N GLU A 77 -14.62 1.52 -9.30
CA GLU A 77 -15.85 1.61 -8.51
C GLU A 77 -16.19 0.33 -7.78
N ASN A 78 -15.71 -0.83 -8.23
CA ASN A 78 -15.89 -2.13 -7.58
C ASN A 78 -15.15 -2.26 -6.23
N GLY A 79 -14.47 -1.20 -5.83
CA GLY A 79 -13.89 -1.10 -4.50
C GLY A 79 -12.44 -1.55 -4.38
N ARG A 80 -12.00 -1.66 -3.12
CA ARG A 80 -10.59 -1.94 -2.81
C ARG A 80 -10.21 -3.39 -3.14
N THR A 81 -11.09 -4.34 -2.88
CA THR A 81 -10.86 -5.77 -3.14
C THR A 81 -10.74 -6.02 -4.64
N GLY A 82 -11.59 -5.42 -5.48
CA GLY A 82 -11.44 -5.49 -6.93
C GLY A 82 -10.09 -4.95 -7.41
N SER A 83 -9.65 -3.80 -6.88
CA SER A 83 -8.32 -3.27 -7.19
C SER A 83 -7.19 -4.20 -6.73
N LEU A 84 -7.33 -4.83 -5.57
CA LEU A 84 -6.38 -5.81 -5.05
C LEU A 84 -6.31 -7.04 -5.96
N GLN A 85 -7.45 -7.57 -6.39
CA GLN A 85 -7.53 -8.71 -7.34
C GLN A 85 -6.84 -8.40 -8.67
N VAL A 86 -7.01 -7.20 -9.24
CA VAL A 86 -6.29 -6.77 -10.45
C VAL A 86 -4.79 -6.83 -10.25
N GLY A 87 -4.28 -6.31 -9.13
CA GLY A 87 -2.86 -6.34 -8.79
C GLY A 87 -2.34 -7.76 -8.57
N LEU A 88 -3.09 -8.61 -7.86
CA LEU A 88 -2.74 -10.00 -7.61
C LEU A 88 -2.68 -10.83 -8.91
N ASN A 89 -3.65 -10.66 -9.81
CA ASN A 89 -3.65 -11.35 -11.11
C ASN A 89 -2.46 -10.92 -11.98
N HIS A 90 -2.08 -9.63 -11.94
CA HIS A 90 -0.89 -9.15 -12.60
C HIS A 90 0.38 -9.79 -12.01
N LEU A 91 0.51 -9.89 -10.69
CA LEU A 91 1.62 -10.60 -10.05
C LEU A 91 1.64 -12.09 -10.38
N LEU A 92 0.49 -12.76 -10.41
CA LEU A 92 0.38 -14.20 -10.77
C LEU A 92 0.83 -14.49 -12.19
N SER A 93 0.64 -13.54 -13.13
CA SER A 93 1.13 -13.70 -14.51
C SER A 93 2.66 -13.80 -14.58
N GLN A 94 3.38 -13.25 -13.61
CA GLN A 94 4.85 -13.22 -13.55
C GLN A 94 5.41 -14.20 -12.52
N PHE A 95 4.70 -14.39 -11.43
CA PHE A 95 5.07 -15.24 -10.29
C PHE A 95 3.95 -16.26 -10.07
N PRO A 96 3.99 -17.45 -10.69
CA PRO A 96 2.91 -18.44 -10.62
C PRO A 96 2.53 -18.88 -9.21
N VAL A 97 3.42 -18.67 -8.24
CA VAL A 97 3.17 -18.95 -6.82
C VAL A 97 3.44 -17.71 -6.01
N LEU A 98 2.38 -17.09 -5.49
CA LEU A 98 2.46 -16.00 -4.53
C LEU A 98 2.43 -16.56 -3.11
N LYS A 99 3.47 -16.28 -2.32
CA LYS A 99 3.54 -16.72 -0.93
C LYS A 99 3.11 -15.62 0.03
N ARG A 100 3.52 -14.40 -0.25
CA ARG A 100 3.27 -13.22 0.60
C ARG A 100 3.22 -11.96 -0.25
N VAL A 101 2.18 -11.16 -0.01
CA VAL A 101 2.01 -9.86 -0.66
C VAL A 101 1.78 -8.79 0.41
N VAL A 102 2.51 -7.69 0.31
CA VAL A 102 2.30 -6.50 1.14
C VAL A 102 1.39 -5.55 0.38
N MET A 103 0.22 -5.26 0.93
CA MET A 103 -0.75 -4.35 0.34
C MET A 103 -0.78 -3.02 1.09
N ALA A 104 -0.54 -1.93 0.37
CA ALA A 104 -0.49 -0.57 0.88
C ALA A 104 -1.47 0.34 0.11
N PRO A 105 -2.55 0.81 0.74
CA PRO A 105 -3.38 1.87 0.16
C PRO A 105 -2.63 3.20 0.22
N VAL A 106 -2.66 3.97 -0.86
CA VAL A 106 -1.92 5.24 -0.97
C VAL A 106 -2.45 6.33 -0.04
N ASP A 107 -3.71 6.24 0.36
CA ASP A 107 -4.37 7.18 1.28
C ASP A 107 -4.02 6.96 2.75
N ARG A 108 -3.21 5.96 3.06
CA ARG A 108 -2.72 5.62 4.40
C ARG A 108 -1.19 5.67 4.44
N PRO A 109 -0.57 6.86 4.29
CA PRO A 109 0.87 6.96 4.06
C PRO A 109 1.72 6.86 5.33
N GLY A 110 1.14 6.84 6.51
CA GLY A 110 1.82 6.99 7.80
C GLY A 110 2.71 5.81 8.25
N TRP A 111 3.45 5.19 7.34
CA TRP A 111 4.34 4.06 7.58
C TRP A 111 5.65 4.18 6.79
N ARG A 112 6.65 3.40 7.16
CA ARG A 112 7.98 3.34 6.52
C ARG A 112 8.45 1.89 6.36
N ALA A 113 9.55 1.67 5.65
CA ALA A 113 10.11 0.34 5.38
C ALA A 113 10.27 -0.55 6.64
N GLY A 114 10.63 0.05 7.78
CA GLY A 114 10.75 -0.66 9.05
C GLY A 114 9.46 -1.35 9.49
N VAL A 115 8.30 -0.71 9.29
CA VAL A 115 6.99 -1.30 9.57
C VAL A 115 6.78 -2.56 8.72
N VAL A 116 7.04 -2.47 7.42
CA VAL A 116 6.91 -3.62 6.50
C VAL A 116 7.83 -4.77 6.93
N ARG A 117 9.11 -4.48 7.23
CA ARG A 117 10.05 -5.51 7.72
C ARG A 117 9.55 -6.22 8.97
N THR A 118 8.98 -5.47 9.92
CA THR A 118 8.40 -6.05 11.15
C THR A 118 7.23 -6.98 10.83
N LEU A 119 6.34 -6.59 9.92
CA LEU A 119 5.18 -7.39 9.52
C LEU A 119 5.59 -8.67 8.77
N VAL A 120 6.51 -8.57 7.80
CA VAL A 120 6.93 -9.72 7.00
C VAL A 120 7.77 -10.73 7.80
N ALA A 121 8.31 -10.34 8.94
CA ALA A 121 8.98 -11.26 9.86
C ALA A 121 8.00 -12.19 10.61
N LYS A 122 6.70 -11.87 10.62
CA LYS A 122 5.66 -12.72 11.25
C LYS A 122 5.20 -13.81 10.31
N THR A 123 4.69 -14.90 10.86
CA THR A 123 3.98 -15.93 10.10
C THR A 123 2.53 -15.51 9.89
N GLY A 124 1.92 -15.89 8.77
CA GLY A 124 0.52 -15.58 8.47
C GLY A 124 0.29 -14.13 8.00
N SER A 125 -0.99 -13.80 7.86
CA SER A 125 -1.45 -12.46 7.51
C SER A 125 -1.36 -11.53 8.72
N SER A 126 -0.88 -10.30 8.51
CA SER A 126 -0.61 -9.38 9.62
C SER A 126 -0.92 -7.92 9.29
N CYS A 127 -1.29 -7.16 10.29
CA CYS A 127 -1.49 -5.71 10.21
C CYS A 127 -0.73 -4.99 11.32
N PRO A 128 -0.25 -3.75 11.09
CA PRO A 128 0.41 -2.97 12.12
C PRO A 128 -0.62 -2.41 13.12
N VAL A 129 -0.18 -2.29 14.37
CA VAL A 129 -0.91 -1.62 15.44
C VAL A 129 0.01 -0.60 16.11
N PHE A 130 -0.51 0.59 16.34
CA PHE A 130 0.12 1.63 17.14
C PHE A 130 -0.92 2.26 18.06
N GLU A 131 -0.64 2.32 19.37
CA GLU A 131 -1.57 2.82 20.38
C GLU A 131 -2.98 2.20 20.27
N GLY A 132 -3.04 0.87 20.06
CA GLY A 132 -4.28 0.10 19.96
C GLY A 132 -5.06 0.29 18.66
N ARG A 133 -4.56 1.09 17.70
CA ARG A 133 -5.21 1.32 16.40
C ARG A 133 -4.54 0.51 15.31
N ARG A 134 -5.33 -0.30 14.60
CA ARG A 134 -4.87 -1.04 13.42
C ARG A 134 -4.70 -0.12 12.22
N GLY A 135 -3.69 -0.38 11.39
CA GLY A 135 -3.38 0.41 10.21
C GLY A 135 -2.95 -0.39 8.99
N HIS A 136 -2.24 0.28 8.11
CA HIS A 136 -1.64 -0.25 6.88
C HIS A 136 -0.14 0.08 6.87
N PRO A 137 0.66 -0.66 6.05
CA PRO A 137 0.29 -1.71 5.11
C PRO A 137 -0.13 -2.99 5.81
N VAL A 138 -0.73 -3.93 5.08
CA VAL A 138 -1.01 -5.28 5.59
C VAL A 138 -0.25 -6.33 4.79
N VAL A 139 0.11 -7.42 5.44
CA VAL A 139 0.69 -8.60 4.78
C VAL A 139 -0.40 -9.64 4.60
N LEU A 140 -0.52 -10.16 3.40
CA LEU A 140 -1.41 -11.26 3.02
C LEU A 140 -0.54 -12.50 2.79
N ASP A 141 -0.84 -13.59 3.46
CA ASP A 141 -0.24 -14.89 3.23
C ASP A 141 -0.97 -15.66 2.12
N ASN A 142 -0.55 -16.87 1.83
CA ASN A 142 -1.12 -17.66 0.74
C ASN A 142 -2.63 -17.94 0.92
N GLU A 143 -3.08 -18.19 2.14
CA GLU A 143 -4.50 -18.47 2.42
C GLU A 143 -5.36 -17.22 2.18
N ALA A 144 -4.93 -16.09 2.72
CA ALA A 144 -5.58 -14.79 2.50
C ALA A 144 -5.60 -14.39 1.03
N LEU A 145 -4.51 -14.65 0.29
CA LEU A 145 -4.45 -14.39 -1.15
C LEU A 145 -5.48 -15.21 -1.92
N GLN A 146 -5.67 -16.48 -1.59
CA GLN A 146 -6.70 -17.32 -2.20
C GLN A 146 -8.11 -16.84 -1.83
N SER A 147 -8.35 -16.47 -0.56
CA SER A 147 -9.62 -15.91 -0.12
C SER A 147 -9.98 -14.64 -0.88
N VAL A 148 -9.03 -13.73 -1.06
CA VAL A 148 -9.22 -12.49 -1.82
C VAL A 148 -9.49 -12.77 -3.30
N LEU A 149 -8.73 -13.66 -3.94
CA LEU A 149 -8.87 -13.96 -5.37
C LEU A 149 -10.23 -14.57 -5.71
N ASN A 150 -10.83 -15.33 -4.77
CA ASN A 150 -12.11 -16.01 -4.95
C ASN A 150 -13.32 -15.19 -4.44
N ALA A 151 -13.10 -14.04 -3.81
CA ALA A 151 -14.16 -13.22 -3.25
C ALA A 151 -14.84 -12.34 -4.31
N PRO A 152 -16.07 -11.85 -4.06
CA PRO A 152 -16.65 -10.75 -4.80
C PRO A 152 -15.76 -9.50 -4.73
N SER A 153 -15.70 -8.73 -5.82
CA SER A 153 -14.83 -7.56 -5.92
C SER A 153 -15.14 -6.43 -4.93
N ASP A 154 -16.38 -6.38 -4.44
CA ASP A 154 -16.87 -5.42 -3.44
C ASP A 154 -16.78 -5.94 -1.99
N ALA A 155 -16.34 -7.18 -1.79
CA ALA A 155 -16.19 -7.75 -0.45
C ALA A 155 -15.22 -6.95 0.42
N SER A 156 -15.51 -6.87 1.72
CA SER A 156 -14.59 -6.21 2.67
C SER A 156 -13.40 -7.12 2.98
N LEU A 157 -12.18 -6.58 2.85
CA LEU A 157 -10.97 -7.34 3.20
C LEU A 157 -10.96 -7.81 4.68
N ARG A 158 -11.64 -7.09 5.57
CA ARG A 158 -11.76 -7.46 6.99
C ARG A 158 -12.60 -8.71 7.22
N ASP A 159 -13.53 -8.98 6.31
CA ASP A 159 -14.39 -10.16 6.38
C ASP A 159 -13.75 -11.38 5.72
N LEU A 160 -12.72 -11.14 4.89
CA LEU A 160 -12.02 -12.18 4.15
C LEU A 160 -10.76 -12.69 4.87
N VAL A 161 -10.14 -11.85 5.71
CA VAL A 161 -8.81 -12.15 6.28
C VAL A 161 -8.77 -11.80 7.76
N ASP A 162 -8.38 -12.78 8.58
CA ASP A 162 -8.04 -12.54 9.98
C ASP A 162 -6.57 -12.12 10.10
N PHE A 163 -6.36 -10.86 10.47
CA PHE A 163 -5.03 -10.29 10.59
C PHE A 163 -4.49 -10.39 12.01
N GLN A 164 -3.32 -11.00 12.17
CA GLN A 164 -2.54 -10.87 13.39
C GLN A 164 -2.15 -9.41 13.60
N ALA A 165 -2.52 -8.84 14.74
CA ALA A 165 -2.09 -7.52 15.17
C ALA A 165 -0.60 -7.56 15.57
N VAL A 166 0.20 -6.62 15.04
CA VAL A 166 1.63 -6.52 15.30
C VAL A 166 1.93 -5.09 15.77
N GLU A 167 2.39 -4.95 17.00
CA GLU A 167 2.82 -3.65 17.53
C GLU A 167 4.04 -3.14 16.77
N VAL A 168 3.98 -1.88 16.34
CA VAL A 168 5.03 -1.19 15.59
C VAL A 168 5.23 0.22 16.12
N ASP A 169 6.43 0.77 15.97
CA ASP A 169 6.70 2.18 16.19
C ASP A 169 6.34 2.99 14.92
N ALA A 170 5.10 3.45 14.86
CA ALA A 170 4.56 4.17 13.70
C ALA A 170 3.59 5.29 14.15
N PRO A 171 4.10 6.43 14.65
CA PRO A 171 3.26 7.49 15.22
C PRO A 171 2.27 8.10 14.21
N TRP A 172 2.53 7.94 12.92
CA TRP A 172 1.67 8.40 11.84
C TRP A 172 0.72 7.32 11.29
N LEU A 173 0.64 6.13 11.90
CA LEU A 173 -0.13 4.98 11.39
C LEU A 173 -1.62 5.29 11.15
N SER A 174 -2.20 6.18 11.95
CA SER A 174 -3.59 6.59 11.83
C SER A 174 -3.84 7.64 10.73
N LEU A 175 -2.78 8.22 10.13
CA LEU A 175 -2.91 9.23 9.10
C LEU A 175 -3.71 8.69 7.91
N ASN A 176 -4.72 9.46 7.52
CA ASN A 176 -5.59 9.16 6.39
C ASN A 176 -5.77 10.42 5.56
N ILE A 177 -5.82 10.29 4.24
CA ILE A 177 -5.96 11.42 3.31
C ILE A 177 -7.19 11.18 2.43
N ASP A 178 -8.35 11.51 2.98
CA ASP A 178 -9.65 11.35 2.33
C ASP A 178 -10.36 12.67 2.08
N THR A 179 -10.08 13.68 2.90
CA THR A 179 -10.77 14.97 2.89
C THR A 179 -9.79 16.15 2.85
N PRO A 180 -10.23 17.37 2.48
CA PRO A 180 -9.40 18.56 2.53
C PRO A 180 -8.84 18.89 3.92
N GLU A 181 -9.58 18.59 4.99
CA GLU A 181 -9.14 18.79 6.37
C GLU A 181 -7.94 17.88 6.70
N GLN A 182 -8.01 16.61 6.29
CA GLN A 182 -6.93 15.63 6.47
C GLN A 182 -5.70 15.99 5.63
N LEU A 183 -5.89 16.52 4.42
CA LEU A 183 -4.79 17.08 3.63
C LEU A 183 -4.16 18.27 4.33
N SER A 184 -4.96 19.16 4.92
CA SER A 184 -4.46 20.30 5.70
C SER A 184 -3.70 19.85 6.95
N GLU A 185 -4.12 18.76 7.60
CA GLU A 185 -3.41 18.14 8.71
C GLU A 185 -2.05 17.60 8.25
N LEU A 186 -1.99 16.88 7.12
CA LEU A 186 -0.73 16.42 6.53
C LEU A 186 0.21 17.61 6.30
N ARG A 187 -0.27 18.70 5.68
CA ARG A 187 0.53 19.88 5.38
C ARG A 187 1.12 20.55 6.64
N ARG A 188 0.34 20.63 7.72
CA ARG A 188 0.84 21.17 9.00
C ARG A 188 1.93 20.32 9.63
N ASN A 189 1.95 19.01 9.34
CA ASN A 189 2.89 18.05 9.91
C ASN A 189 3.92 17.55 8.87
N GLU A 190 4.00 18.19 7.70
CA GLU A 190 4.78 17.68 6.56
C GLU A 190 6.26 17.48 6.91
N GLU A 191 6.88 18.42 7.62
CA GLU A 191 8.29 18.34 8.02
C GLU A 191 8.55 17.13 8.95
N ALA A 192 7.69 16.93 9.94
CA ALA A 192 7.80 15.79 10.86
C ALA A 192 7.53 14.44 10.17
N LEU A 193 6.58 14.43 9.22
CA LEU A 193 6.30 13.24 8.42
C LEU A 193 7.44 12.92 7.47
N LEU A 194 8.05 13.93 6.83
CA LEU A 194 9.23 13.76 5.99
C LEU A 194 10.41 13.20 6.79
N ALA A 195 10.67 13.75 7.97
CA ALA A 195 11.70 13.25 8.87
C ALA A 195 11.44 11.77 9.26
N TYR A 196 10.19 11.40 9.50
CA TYR A 196 9.81 10.02 9.78
C TYR A 196 10.04 9.09 8.58
N PHE A 197 9.71 9.52 7.36
CA PHE A 197 9.91 8.73 6.14
C PHE A 197 11.38 8.45 5.85
N THR A 198 12.25 9.41 6.13
CA THR A 198 13.71 9.33 5.87
C THR A 198 14.51 8.67 7.00
N GLN A 199 13.89 8.41 8.16
CA GLN A 199 14.55 7.70 9.26
C GLN A 199 14.91 6.27 8.88
N GLY A 200 16.22 5.96 8.89
CA GLY A 200 16.73 4.61 8.62
C GLY A 200 17.00 4.32 7.15
N GLU A 201 16.89 5.29 6.26
CA GLU A 201 17.55 5.27 4.97
C GLU A 201 19.04 5.53 5.25
N GLY A 202 19.83 4.43 5.35
CA GLY A 202 21.27 4.53 5.40
C GLY A 202 21.75 5.15 4.09
N ILE A 203 22.37 6.32 4.19
CA ILE A 203 23.15 6.96 3.13
C ILE A 203 24.33 6.04 2.77
#